data_2a47f529b9e0f00ab978f06bcbccb4d7
#
_entry.id   2a47f529b9e0f00ab978f06bcbccb4d7
#
_cell.length_a   1.000
_cell.length_b   1.000
_cell.length_c   1.000
_cell.angle_alpha   90.00
_cell.angle_beta   90.00
_cell.angle_gamma   90.00
#
_symmetry.space_group_name_H-M   'P 1'
#
loop_
_entity.id
_entity.type
_entity.pdbx_description
1 polymer ?
#
loop_
_entity_poly.entity_id
_entity_poly.type
_entity_poly.pdbx_seq_one_letter_code
_entity_poly.pdbx_strand_id
1 'polypeptide(L)'
;MAQTPWAGAQAGAEVDFGSSIVFSLDAQGPAAVDSLQLFFQLEGERARNRVSVDVPSGARISAEWVWELESGDVPPGRIVNYWWRAELADGRVLETEHAAVAYEDDRFQWEERNEGNIHLRWYGDSDADSMMEAAQEALSRLQAGTGVEIESPVRIFMYRSKSDMQAAISSRSETYDAATVTLGMAMG
;
A
#
# COMPACT_ATOMS: atom_id res chain seq x y z
N MET A 1 -17.84 3.07 -22.55
CA MET A 1 -19.11 3.11 -21.77
C MET A 1 -18.89 4.02 -20.58
N ALA A 2 -19.87 4.85 -20.20
CA ALA A 2 -19.75 5.67 -19.00
C ALA A 2 -19.81 4.76 -17.76
N GLN A 3 -18.86 4.91 -16.86
CA GLN A 3 -18.85 4.24 -15.55
C GLN A 3 -19.91 4.89 -14.68
N THR A 4 -20.73 4.07 -14.04
CA THR A 4 -21.76 4.55 -13.11
C THR A 4 -21.30 4.26 -11.69
N PRO A 5 -21.28 5.26 -10.78
CA PRO A 5 -20.97 5.02 -9.38
C PRO A 5 -21.88 3.95 -8.76
N TRP A 6 -21.30 3.03 -8.02
CA TRP A 6 -22.08 2.00 -7.31
C TRP A 6 -22.54 2.55 -5.96
N ALA A 7 -23.69 3.21 -6.00
CA ALA A 7 -24.25 3.84 -4.81
C ALA A 7 -24.57 2.82 -3.71
N GLY A 8 -24.08 3.09 -2.49
CA GLY A 8 -24.29 2.25 -1.32
C GLY A 8 -23.37 1.02 -1.24
N ALA A 9 -22.43 0.85 -2.16
CA ALA A 9 -21.37 -0.15 -2.01
C ALA A 9 -20.42 0.23 -0.87
N GLN A 10 -20.07 -0.75 -0.06
CA GLN A 10 -19.09 -0.63 1.02
C GLN A 10 -17.88 -1.47 0.65
N ALA A 11 -16.82 -0.81 0.23
CA ALA A 11 -15.53 -1.42 -0.04
C ALA A 11 -14.60 -1.23 1.15
N GLY A 12 -13.90 -2.29 1.56
CA GLY A 12 -12.95 -2.29 2.67
C GLY A 12 -11.64 -2.93 2.28
N ALA A 13 -10.59 -2.64 3.06
CA ALA A 13 -9.34 -3.38 3.02
C ALA A 13 -8.75 -3.46 4.42
N GLU A 14 -8.24 -4.64 4.80
CA GLU A 14 -7.55 -4.91 6.06
C GLU A 14 -6.15 -5.42 5.75
N VAL A 15 -5.17 -4.92 6.49
CA VAL A 15 -3.75 -5.29 6.34
C VAL A 15 -3.35 -6.19 7.50
N ASP A 16 -2.78 -7.35 7.18
CA ASP A 16 -1.99 -8.17 8.09
C ASP A 16 -0.53 -8.05 7.64
N PHE A 17 0.23 -7.22 8.35
CA PHE A 17 1.58 -6.83 7.93
C PHE A 17 2.52 -8.03 7.80
N GLY A 18 3.17 -8.14 6.64
CA GLY A 18 4.09 -9.25 6.31
C GLY A 18 3.38 -10.53 5.84
N SER A 19 2.04 -10.53 5.73
CA SER A 19 1.24 -11.70 5.41
C SER A 19 0.26 -11.44 4.27
N SER A 20 -0.66 -10.47 4.42
CA SER A 20 -1.69 -10.28 3.41
C SER A 20 -2.37 -8.92 3.46
N ILE A 21 -3.11 -8.60 2.39
CA ILE A 21 -4.14 -7.56 2.37
C ILE A 21 -5.44 -8.22 1.94
N VAL A 22 -6.47 -8.11 2.78
CA VAL A 22 -7.81 -8.62 2.51
C VAL A 22 -8.68 -7.48 2.00
N PHE A 23 -9.15 -7.57 0.76
CA PHE A 23 -10.09 -6.62 0.18
C PHE A 23 -11.50 -7.17 0.27
N SER A 24 -12.44 -6.37 0.74
CA SER A 24 -13.84 -6.76 0.92
C SER A 24 -14.78 -5.82 0.16
N LEU A 25 -15.95 -6.35 -0.20
CA LEU A 25 -17.03 -5.61 -0.83
C LEU A 25 -18.38 -6.13 -0.34
N ASP A 26 -19.19 -5.25 0.22
CA ASP A 26 -20.63 -5.45 0.43
C ASP A 26 -21.41 -4.45 -0.41
N ALA A 27 -22.28 -4.95 -1.29
CA ALA A 27 -22.99 -4.10 -2.22
C ALA A 27 -24.36 -4.68 -2.63
N GLN A 28 -25.25 -3.79 -3.02
CA GLN A 28 -26.55 -4.11 -3.62
C GLN A 28 -26.62 -3.50 -5.02
N GLY A 29 -26.71 -4.34 -6.04
CA GLY A 29 -26.89 -3.89 -7.43
C GLY A 29 -28.38 -3.71 -7.79
N PRO A 30 -28.69 -2.95 -8.84
CA PRO A 30 -30.03 -2.84 -9.39
C PRO A 30 -30.43 -4.02 -10.28
N ALA A 31 -29.50 -4.92 -10.59
CA ALA A 31 -29.68 -6.18 -11.32
C ALA A 31 -28.66 -7.21 -10.82
N ALA A 32 -28.78 -8.45 -11.29
CA ALA A 32 -27.80 -9.49 -10.99
C ALA A 32 -26.42 -9.12 -11.52
N VAL A 33 -25.38 -9.46 -10.78
CA VAL A 33 -23.98 -9.27 -11.17
C VAL A 33 -23.53 -10.50 -11.97
N ASP A 34 -22.99 -10.26 -13.16
CA ASP A 34 -22.43 -11.27 -14.04
C ASP A 34 -20.94 -11.48 -13.81
N SER A 35 -20.20 -10.39 -13.57
CA SER A 35 -18.78 -10.47 -13.25
C SER A 35 -18.38 -9.41 -12.23
N LEU A 36 -17.44 -9.77 -11.36
CA LEU A 36 -16.84 -8.87 -10.38
C LEU A 36 -15.33 -8.85 -10.53
N GLN A 37 -14.76 -7.67 -10.53
CA GLN A 37 -13.32 -7.45 -10.63
C GLN A 37 -12.86 -6.50 -9.53
N LEU A 38 -11.75 -6.87 -8.89
CA LEU A 38 -10.97 -6.00 -8.02
C LEU A 38 -9.82 -5.41 -8.83
N PHE A 39 -9.63 -4.11 -8.68
CA PHE A 39 -8.45 -3.40 -9.16
C PHE A 39 -7.69 -2.83 -7.99
N PHE A 40 -6.36 -2.94 -8.02
CA PHE A 40 -5.51 -2.32 -7.02
C PHE A 40 -4.14 -1.96 -7.61
N GLN A 41 -3.50 -0.95 -7.03
CA GLN A 41 -2.17 -0.50 -7.43
C GLN A 41 -1.48 0.23 -6.28
N LEU A 42 -0.16 0.12 -6.22
CA LEU A 42 0.64 0.93 -5.30
C LEU A 42 0.66 2.39 -5.76
N GLU A 43 0.57 3.31 -4.80
CA GLU A 43 0.66 4.74 -5.07
C GLU A 43 1.97 5.08 -5.81
N GLY A 44 1.88 5.90 -6.85
CA GLY A 44 3.01 6.30 -7.69
C GLY A 44 3.40 5.28 -8.76
N GLU A 45 2.90 4.06 -8.73
CA GLU A 45 3.16 3.06 -9.78
C GLU A 45 2.21 3.20 -10.96
N ARG A 46 2.70 2.86 -12.15
CA ARG A 46 1.86 2.83 -13.36
C ARG A 46 1.17 1.48 -13.55
N ALA A 47 1.74 0.43 -12.96
CA ALA A 47 1.19 -0.92 -13.03
C ALA A 47 -0.08 -1.02 -12.18
N ARG A 48 -1.13 -1.59 -12.78
CA ARG A 48 -2.42 -1.85 -12.15
C ARG A 48 -2.68 -3.34 -12.16
N ASN A 49 -2.99 -3.89 -11.02
CA ASN A 49 -3.45 -5.26 -10.89
C ASN A 49 -4.96 -5.33 -11.12
N ARG A 50 -5.41 -6.43 -11.73
CA ARG A 50 -6.81 -6.74 -11.94
C ARG A 50 -7.05 -8.20 -11.65
N VAL A 51 -7.98 -8.48 -10.76
CA VAL A 51 -8.37 -9.83 -10.34
C VAL A 51 -9.85 -10.03 -10.58
N SER A 52 -10.22 -11.16 -11.17
CA SER A 52 -11.61 -11.59 -11.24
C SER A 52 -11.96 -12.34 -9.97
N VAL A 53 -13.06 -11.95 -9.33
CA VAL A 53 -13.54 -12.57 -8.09
C VAL A 53 -14.86 -13.26 -8.36
N ASP A 54 -14.91 -14.55 -8.04
CA ASP A 54 -16.13 -15.33 -8.20
C ASP A 54 -17.18 -14.91 -7.16
N VAL A 55 -18.37 -14.62 -7.63
CA VAL A 55 -19.50 -14.26 -6.78
C VAL A 55 -20.74 -15.04 -7.17
N PRO A 56 -21.62 -15.38 -6.21
CA PRO A 56 -22.91 -15.96 -6.52
C PRO A 56 -23.73 -15.02 -7.42
N SER A 57 -24.43 -15.57 -8.41
CA SER A 57 -25.35 -14.79 -9.24
C SER A 57 -26.44 -14.18 -8.38
N GLY A 58 -26.55 -12.85 -8.35
CA GLY A 58 -27.53 -12.12 -7.56
C GLY A 58 -27.30 -10.62 -7.61
N ALA A 59 -28.28 -9.88 -7.09
CA ALA A 59 -28.15 -8.42 -7.00
C ALA A 59 -27.39 -7.99 -5.71
N ARG A 60 -27.35 -8.85 -4.70
CA ARG A 60 -26.59 -8.61 -3.46
C ARG A 60 -25.26 -9.36 -3.53
N ILE A 61 -24.19 -8.65 -3.28
CA ILE A 61 -22.83 -9.15 -3.30
C ILE A 61 -22.22 -8.98 -1.93
N SER A 62 -21.58 -10.03 -1.44
CA SER A 62 -20.59 -10.00 -0.37
C SER A 62 -19.40 -10.78 -0.91
N ALA A 63 -18.27 -10.12 -1.08
CA ALA A 63 -17.08 -10.68 -1.70
C ALA A 63 -15.82 -10.30 -0.92
N GLU A 64 -14.87 -11.21 -0.87
CA GLU A 64 -13.54 -10.99 -0.33
C GLU A 64 -12.51 -11.54 -1.29
N TRP A 65 -11.37 -10.89 -1.34
CA TRP A 65 -10.18 -11.39 -2.02
C TRP A 65 -8.94 -11.09 -1.21
N VAL A 66 -8.07 -12.08 -1.07
CA VAL A 66 -6.84 -11.99 -0.29
C VAL A 66 -5.65 -11.84 -1.23
N TRP A 67 -4.89 -10.76 -1.05
CA TRP A 67 -3.57 -10.64 -1.64
C TRP A 67 -2.56 -11.22 -0.64
N GLU A 68 -2.16 -12.46 -0.88
CA GLU A 68 -1.06 -13.07 -0.13
C GLU A 68 0.23 -12.34 -0.48
N LEU A 69 0.97 -11.93 0.53
CA LEU A 69 2.21 -11.20 0.41
C LEU A 69 3.37 -12.02 0.96
N GLU A 70 4.47 -12.02 0.23
CA GLU A 70 5.74 -12.40 0.80
C GLU A 70 6.40 -11.18 1.47
N SER A 71 7.21 -11.42 2.50
CA SER A 71 7.91 -10.34 3.20
C SER A 71 8.73 -9.51 2.19
N GLY A 72 8.47 -8.22 2.13
CA GLY A 72 9.13 -7.27 1.23
C GLY A 72 8.46 -7.03 -0.13
N ASP A 73 7.37 -7.72 -0.46
CA ASP A 73 6.60 -7.46 -1.68
C ASP A 73 6.05 -6.03 -1.70
N VAL A 74 5.56 -5.60 -0.54
CA VAL A 74 5.10 -4.22 -0.33
C VAL A 74 5.90 -3.61 0.83
N PRO A 75 6.65 -2.54 0.59
CA PRO A 75 7.36 -1.85 1.65
C PRO A 75 6.43 -1.19 2.67
N PRO A 76 6.83 -1.10 3.94
CA PRO A 76 6.06 -0.39 4.96
C PRO A 76 5.82 1.06 4.56
N GLY A 77 4.63 1.58 4.86
CA GLY A 77 4.21 2.95 4.55
C GLY A 77 3.75 3.18 3.11
N ARG A 78 3.70 2.14 2.28
CA ARG A 78 3.11 2.27 0.94
C ARG A 78 1.59 2.35 1.02
N ILE A 79 1.02 3.13 0.15
CA ILE A 79 -0.43 3.24 -0.02
C ILE A 79 -0.86 2.33 -1.16
N VAL A 80 -1.87 1.51 -0.91
CA VAL A 80 -2.52 0.68 -1.91
C VAL A 80 -3.87 1.30 -2.24
N ASN A 81 -4.01 1.82 -3.45
CA ASN A 81 -5.28 2.30 -3.98
C ASN A 81 -6.05 1.14 -4.57
N TYR A 82 -7.37 1.06 -4.32
CA TYR A 82 -8.19 -0.03 -4.80
C TYR A 82 -9.62 0.40 -5.09
N TRP A 83 -10.31 -0.37 -5.94
CA TRP A 83 -11.75 -0.22 -6.25
C TRP A 83 -12.29 -1.50 -6.87
N TRP A 84 -13.59 -1.64 -6.82
CA TRP A 84 -14.30 -2.77 -7.39
C TRP A 84 -15.11 -2.34 -8.61
N ARG A 85 -15.21 -3.24 -9.57
CA ARG A 85 -16.00 -3.06 -10.79
C ARG A 85 -16.85 -4.29 -11.04
N ALA A 86 -18.15 -4.09 -11.22
CA ALA A 86 -19.10 -5.13 -11.56
C ALA A 86 -19.69 -4.88 -12.95
N GLU A 87 -19.88 -5.95 -13.69
CA GLU A 87 -20.73 -5.97 -14.88
C GLU A 87 -22.04 -6.67 -14.51
N LEU A 88 -23.15 -6.05 -14.82
CA LEU A 88 -24.49 -6.55 -14.52
C LEU A 88 -25.06 -7.32 -15.70
N ALA A 89 -26.01 -8.22 -15.45
CA ALA A 89 -26.71 -9.02 -16.45
C ALA A 89 -27.45 -8.19 -17.53
N ASP A 90 -27.72 -6.93 -17.26
CA ASP A 90 -28.31 -5.99 -18.22
C ASP A 90 -27.27 -5.16 -18.99
N GLY A 91 -25.99 -5.48 -18.86
CA GLY A 91 -24.88 -4.85 -19.54
C GLY A 91 -24.40 -3.52 -18.93
N ARG A 92 -24.97 -3.07 -17.82
CA ARG A 92 -24.47 -1.90 -17.09
C ARG A 92 -23.19 -2.25 -16.35
N VAL A 93 -22.31 -1.26 -16.21
CA VAL A 93 -21.08 -1.36 -15.43
C VAL A 93 -21.17 -0.42 -14.25
N LEU A 94 -20.97 -0.96 -13.05
CA LEU A 94 -20.89 -0.22 -11.79
C LEU A 94 -19.44 -0.24 -11.28
N GLU A 95 -19.05 0.84 -10.62
CA GLU A 95 -17.72 0.95 -10.02
C GLU A 95 -17.84 1.61 -8.64
N THR A 96 -17.11 1.10 -7.65
CA THR A 96 -17.04 1.75 -6.34
C THR A 96 -16.24 3.03 -6.43
N GLU A 97 -16.35 3.88 -5.43
CA GLU A 97 -15.35 4.92 -5.24
C GLU A 97 -13.97 4.30 -5.05
N HIS A 98 -12.93 5.03 -5.48
CA HIS A 98 -11.57 4.61 -5.23
C HIS A 98 -11.25 4.84 -3.75
N ALA A 99 -10.75 3.81 -3.11
CA ALA A 99 -10.33 3.85 -1.72
C ALA A 99 -8.83 3.56 -1.62
N ALA A 100 -8.27 3.81 -0.45
CA ALA A 100 -6.87 3.58 -0.19
C ALA A 100 -6.68 2.95 1.18
N VAL A 101 -5.69 2.07 1.30
CA VAL A 101 -5.23 1.51 2.56
C VAL A 101 -3.72 1.68 2.69
N ALA A 102 -3.25 2.08 3.86
CA ALA A 102 -1.83 2.16 4.16
C ALA A 102 -1.32 0.78 4.60
N TYR A 103 -0.25 0.30 3.95
CA TYR A 103 0.45 -0.90 4.37
C TYR A 103 1.46 -0.53 5.45
N GLU A 104 1.03 -0.57 6.69
CA GLU A 104 1.81 -0.15 7.84
C GLU A 104 2.31 -1.34 8.65
N ASP A 105 3.53 -1.23 9.18
CA ASP A 105 4.09 -2.21 10.11
C ASP A 105 3.50 -1.98 11.51
N ASP A 106 2.49 -2.75 11.86
CA ASP A 106 1.76 -2.66 13.13
C ASP A 106 2.40 -3.44 14.29
N ARG A 107 3.56 -4.09 14.04
CA ARG A 107 4.30 -4.82 15.08
C ARG A 107 4.87 -3.92 16.16
N PHE A 108 4.99 -2.60 15.89
CA PHE A 108 5.59 -1.62 16.78
C PHE A 108 4.65 -0.43 16.99
N GLN A 109 4.81 0.22 18.14
CA GLN A 109 4.17 1.51 18.39
C GLN A 109 5.06 2.62 17.84
N TRP A 110 4.72 3.09 16.65
CA TRP A 110 5.47 4.12 15.96
C TRP A 110 5.17 5.51 16.51
N GLU A 111 6.21 6.25 16.77
CA GLU A 111 6.18 7.70 16.89
C GLU A 111 6.43 8.30 15.52
N GLU A 112 5.92 9.50 15.27
CA GLU A 112 6.11 10.16 13.98
C GLU A 112 6.44 11.65 14.13
N ARG A 113 7.20 12.15 13.15
CA ARG A 113 7.52 13.55 13.00
C ARG A 113 7.56 13.89 11.51
N ASN A 114 6.88 14.99 11.17
CA ASN A 114 6.80 15.46 9.81
C ASN A 114 7.44 16.83 9.71
N GLU A 115 8.45 16.99 8.87
CA GLU A 115 9.09 18.28 8.59
C GLU A 115 9.26 18.48 7.08
N GLY A 116 8.60 19.49 6.53
CA GLY A 116 8.54 19.73 5.10
C GLY A 116 8.00 18.50 4.37
N ASN A 117 8.83 17.93 3.51
CA ASN A 117 8.48 16.74 2.70
C ASN A 117 8.98 15.42 3.31
N ILE A 118 9.51 15.44 4.54
CA ILE A 118 10.04 14.27 5.22
C ILE A 118 9.07 13.83 6.29
N HIS A 119 8.66 12.54 6.23
CA HIS A 119 7.85 11.86 7.21
C HIS A 119 8.70 10.78 7.86
N LEU A 120 9.18 11.06 9.08
CA LEU A 120 10.01 10.16 9.87
C LEU A 120 9.15 9.39 10.86
N ARG A 121 9.30 8.06 10.89
CA ARG A 121 8.69 7.18 11.89
C ARG A 121 9.76 6.36 12.60
N TRP A 122 9.63 6.23 13.90
CA TRP A 122 10.54 5.44 14.74
C TRP A 122 9.77 4.82 15.92
N TYR A 123 10.42 3.95 16.65
CA TYR A 123 9.88 3.42 17.91
C TYR A 123 11.00 3.28 18.97
N GLY A 124 10.62 3.41 20.25
CA GLY A 124 11.53 3.34 21.39
C GLY A 124 12.54 4.48 21.44
N ASP A 125 13.61 4.31 22.21
CA ASP A 125 14.64 5.33 22.38
C ASP A 125 15.51 5.44 21.11
N SER A 126 15.12 6.28 20.18
CA SER A 126 15.85 6.58 18.96
C SER A 126 16.13 8.06 18.86
N ASP A 127 17.29 8.42 18.31
CA ASP A 127 17.68 9.82 18.08
C ASP A 127 16.99 10.36 16.82
N ALA A 128 15.69 10.66 16.95
CA ALA A 128 14.89 11.18 15.86
C ALA A 128 15.33 12.57 15.40
N ASP A 129 15.89 13.39 16.30
CA ASP A 129 16.38 14.73 15.95
C ASP A 129 17.55 14.64 14.98
N SER A 130 18.60 13.89 15.33
CA SER A 130 19.75 13.68 14.44
C SER A 130 19.37 13.00 13.13
N MET A 131 18.40 12.09 13.14
CA MET A 131 17.94 11.44 11.91
C MET A 131 17.18 12.42 11.01
N MET A 132 16.33 13.27 11.57
CA MET A 132 15.61 14.30 10.81
C MET A 132 16.58 15.29 10.17
N GLU A 133 17.57 15.79 10.93
CA GLU A 133 18.62 16.69 10.41
C GLU A 133 19.40 16.02 9.26
N ALA A 134 19.82 14.77 9.43
CA ALA A 134 20.53 14.02 8.40
C ALA A 134 19.69 13.80 7.13
N ALA A 135 18.39 13.53 7.30
CA ALA A 135 17.46 13.35 6.17
C ALA A 135 17.26 14.66 5.40
N GLN A 136 17.09 15.79 6.11
CA GLN A 136 16.97 17.11 5.49
C GLN A 136 18.24 17.51 4.72
N GLU A 137 19.42 17.25 5.31
CA GLU A 137 20.68 17.53 4.65
C GLU A 137 20.87 16.66 3.40
N ALA A 138 20.54 15.37 3.48
CA ALA A 138 20.63 14.45 2.33
C ALA A 138 19.69 14.88 1.20
N LEU A 139 18.45 15.25 1.54
CA LEU A 139 17.47 15.74 0.57
C LEU A 139 17.93 17.03 -0.10
N SER A 140 18.43 17.98 0.68
CA SER A 140 18.98 19.25 0.17
C SER A 140 20.15 19.05 -0.76
N ARG A 141 21.07 18.13 -0.43
CA ARG A 141 22.22 17.78 -1.30
C ARG A 141 21.75 17.14 -2.60
N LEU A 142 20.75 16.25 -2.53
CA LEU A 142 20.19 15.59 -3.72
C LEU A 142 19.56 16.62 -4.66
N GLN A 143 18.73 17.52 -4.14
CA GLN A 143 18.10 18.59 -4.92
C GLN A 143 19.15 19.54 -5.54
N ALA A 144 20.15 19.94 -4.77
CA ALA A 144 21.24 20.80 -5.26
C ALA A 144 22.09 20.12 -6.35
N GLY A 145 22.32 18.81 -6.23
CA GLY A 145 23.13 18.05 -7.18
C GLY A 145 22.40 17.67 -8.47
N THR A 146 21.09 17.48 -8.41
CA THR A 146 20.28 17.00 -9.56
C THR A 146 19.43 18.10 -10.20
N GLY A 147 19.15 19.18 -9.47
CA GLY A 147 18.17 20.20 -9.87
C GLY A 147 16.72 19.72 -9.86
N VAL A 148 16.44 18.53 -9.31
CA VAL A 148 15.11 17.94 -9.23
C VAL A 148 14.50 18.28 -7.89
N GLU A 149 13.30 18.87 -7.92
CA GLU A 149 12.48 19.04 -6.71
C GLU A 149 11.72 17.74 -6.46
N ILE A 150 11.80 17.23 -5.21
CA ILE A 150 11.05 16.04 -4.79
C ILE A 150 9.68 16.52 -4.28
N GLU A 151 8.65 16.31 -5.07
CA GLU A 151 7.28 16.72 -4.74
C GLU A 151 6.56 15.69 -3.86
N SER A 152 6.91 14.42 -3.99
CA SER A 152 6.31 13.34 -3.21
C SER A 152 6.91 13.24 -1.81
N PRO A 153 6.12 12.94 -0.76
CA PRO A 153 6.64 12.75 0.58
C PRO A 153 7.69 11.64 0.66
N VAL A 154 8.81 11.94 1.31
CA VAL A 154 9.87 10.97 1.63
C VAL A 154 9.53 10.33 2.97
N ARG A 155 9.12 9.06 2.97
CA ARG A 155 8.78 8.32 4.17
C ARG A 155 10.00 7.53 4.65
N ILE A 156 10.39 7.76 5.90
CA ILE A 156 11.55 7.12 6.53
C ILE A 156 11.08 6.32 7.74
N PHE A 157 11.35 5.02 7.74
CA PHE A 157 11.09 4.13 8.87
C PHE A 157 12.41 3.76 9.54
N MET A 158 12.59 4.18 10.79
CA MET A 158 13.79 3.90 11.56
C MET A 158 13.56 2.71 12.50
N TYR A 159 14.10 1.55 12.11
CA TYR A 159 14.07 0.33 12.90
C TYR A 159 15.23 0.30 13.90
N ARG A 160 14.95 -0.13 15.14
CA ARG A 160 15.98 -0.23 16.20
C ARG A 160 16.99 -1.35 15.97
N SER A 161 16.63 -2.36 15.20
CA SER A 161 17.51 -3.48 14.93
C SER A 161 17.51 -3.85 13.44
N LYS A 162 18.63 -4.40 12.99
CA LYS A 162 18.75 -4.96 11.64
C LYS A 162 17.72 -6.07 11.41
N SER A 163 17.45 -6.90 12.42
CA SER A 163 16.49 -8.00 12.30
C SER A 163 15.07 -7.49 12.09
N ASP A 164 14.66 -6.42 12.80
CA ASP A 164 13.32 -5.84 12.65
C ASP A 164 13.14 -5.23 11.25
N MET A 165 14.17 -4.52 10.78
CA MET A 165 14.20 -3.96 9.43
C MET A 165 14.16 -5.09 8.37
N GLN A 166 15.00 -6.10 8.52
CA GLN A 166 15.02 -7.23 7.57
C GLN A 166 13.68 -7.95 7.53
N ALA A 167 13.05 -8.19 8.67
CA ALA A 167 11.72 -8.80 8.72
C ALA A 167 10.63 -7.97 8.02
N ALA A 168 10.83 -6.65 7.87
CA ALA A 168 9.90 -5.77 7.18
C ALA A 168 10.12 -5.69 5.66
N ILE A 169 11.37 -5.92 5.19
CA ILE A 169 11.76 -5.65 3.80
C ILE A 169 12.35 -6.86 3.06
N SER A 170 12.50 -8.03 3.72
CA SER A 170 13.19 -9.16 3.11
C SER A 170 12.29 -9.96 2.18
N SER A 171 12.34 -9.63 0.89
CA SER A 171 11.97 -10.55 -0.20
C SER A 171 13.20 -11.14 -0.90
N ARG A 172 14.40 -10.86 -0.37
CA ARG A 172 15.65 -11.26 -1.02
C ARG A 172 16.11 -12.60 -0.52
N SER A 173 16.64 -13.43 -1.43
CA SER A 173 17.14 -14.76 -1.09
C SER A 173 18.19 -14.70 0.03
N GLU A 174 18.16 -15.65 0.95
CA GLU A 174 19.12 -15.81 2.05
C GLU A 174 20.59 -15.73 1.57
N THR A 175 20.84 -16.12 0.32
CA THR A 175 22.18 -16.07 -0.31
C THR A 175 22.65 -14.64 -0.55
N TYR A 176 21.75 -13.70 -0.86
CA TYR A 176 22.10 -12.30 -1.04
C TYR A 176 22.38 -11.63 0.31
N ASP A 177 21.57 -11.91 1.32
CA ASP A 177 21.69 -11.35 2.66
C ASP A 177 22.94 -11.84 3.40
N ALA A 178 23.39 -13.06 3.13
CA ALA A 178 24.64 -13.58 3.68
C ALA A 178 25.91 -12.87 3.14
N ALA A 179 25.82 -12.29 1.95
CA ALA A 179 26.95 -11.60 1.30
C ALA A 179 26.91 -10.07 1.45
N THR A 180 25.80 -9.48 1.91
CA THR A 180 25.57 -8.04 1.89
C THR A 180 25.06 -7.53 3.23
N VAL A 181 25.67 -6.47 3.76
CA VAL A 181 25.15 -5.75 4.93
C VAL A 181 24.22 -4.64 4.44
N THR A 182 22.93 -4.87 4.55
CA THR A 182 21.93 -3.84 4.26
C THR A 182 21.75 -2.96 5.50
N LEU A 183 22.13 -1.68 5.41
CA LEU A 183 21.98 -0.68 6.48
C LEU A 183 20.73 0.17 6.32
N GLY A 184 20.15 0.16 5.13
CA GLY A 184 18.94 0.89 4.78
C GLY A 184 18.59 0.68 3.31
N MET A 185 17.35 0.94 2.95
CA MET A 185 16.87 0.88 1.58
C MET A 185 16.04 2.13 1.30
N ALA A 186 16.37 2.83 0.21
CA ALA A 186 15.51 3.90 -0.31
C ALA A 186 14.51 3.28 -1.29
N MET A 187 13.24 3.64 -1.13
CA MET A 187 12.14 3.19 -1.96
C MET A 187 11.47 4.43 -2.55
N GLY A 188 11.39 4.45 -3.87
CA GLY A 188 10.83 5.55 -4.64
C GLY A 188 9.36 5.33 -4.99
#